data_79a96a194c946d6181dfc4055da4dc3c
#
_entry.id   79a96a194c946d6181dfc4055da4dc3c
#
_cell.length_a   1.000
_cell.length_b   1.000
_cell.length_c   1.000
_cell.angle_alpha   90.00
_cell.angle_beta   90.00
_cell.angle_gamma   90.00
#
_symmetry.space_group_name_H-M   'P 1'
#
loop_
_entity.id
_entity.type
_entity.pdbx_description
1 polymer ?
#
loop_
_entity_poly.entity_id
_entity_poly.type
_entity_poly.pdbx_seq_one_letter_code
_entity_poly.pdbx_strand_id
1 'polypeptide(L)'
;MKRHLPLSGAENFRDLGGYQTPDGTVAWRRVFRADRLTELTEDDVDALAALSLKTVIDLRTPIETMRSGPGRLARQVTVHSHSLLTASTVLRPALDYGAWIEQAGAPIAAVFGLMSAAEDPFPLVFHCTAGKDRTGIIAALLLGLLGVAAEDIVADYALTGQYFTPARSPDAEKLRRWHERMQQFFPDITERVAKSLLRAEPATMRALLAVLDERHGGAIGYLDKIGVDAEARAVIRGRLIAGRHPDATTGSG
;
A
#
# COMPACT_ATOMS: atom_id res chain seq x y z
N MET A 1 -15.24 -13.19 0.58
CA MET A 1 -15.12 -12.13 -0.46
C MET A 1 -13.82 -12.33 -1.24
N LYS A 2 -13.71 -11.85 -2.48
CA LYS A 2 -12.45 -11.86 -3.24
C LYS A 2 -11.67 -10.57 -2.91
N ARG A 3 -10.38 -10.71 -2.56
CA ARG A 3 -9.49 -9.59 -2.24
C ARG A 3 -9.12 -8.78 -3.48
N HIS A 4 -8.67 -9.45 -4.54
CA HIS A 4 -8.25 -8.81 -5.79
C HIS A 4 -9.45 -8.35 -6.62
N LEU A 5 -9.42 -7.11 -7.07
CA LEU A 5 -10.36 -6.54 -8.04
C LEU A 5 -9.62 -6.44 -9.39
N PRO A 6 -9.97 -7.26 -10.37
CA PRO A 6 -9.35 -7.20 -11.68
C PRO A 6 -9.85 -5.96 -12.43
N LEU A 7 -8.98 -4.97 -12.60
CA LEU A 7 -9.22 -3.78 -13.39
C LEU A 7 -8.34 -3.79 -14.64
N SER A 8 -8.81 -3.18 -15.72
CA SER A 8 -8.05 -3.10 -16.98
C SER A 8 -6.87 -2.15 -16.87
N GLY A 9 -7.03 -1.04 -16.16
CA GLY A 9 -6.02 0.00 -16.00
C GLY A 9 -5.25 -0.01 -14.68
N ALA A 10 -5.50 -0.99 -13.79
CA ALA A 10 -4.76 -1.19 -12.54
C ALA A 10 -4.70 -2.68 -12.20
N GLU A 11 -3.52 -3.24 -12.13
CA GLU A 11 -3.35 -4.70 -11.99
C GLU A 11 -3.27 -5.17 -10.55
N ASN A 12 -2.83 -4.30 -9.63
CA ASN A 12 -2.52 -4.63 -8.23
C ASN A 12 -3.58 -4.08 -7.25
N PHE A 13 -4.78 -3.77 -7.75
CA PHE A 13 -5.87 -3.23 -6.94
C PHE A 13 -6.49 -4.32 -6.07
N ARG A 14 -6.44 -4.13 -4.75
CA ARG A 14 -7.00 -5.09 -3.80
C ARG A 14 -7.45 -4.50 -2.48
N ASP A 15 -8.41 -5.18 -1.86
CA ASP A 15 -8.94 -4.91 -0.54
C ASP A 15 -7.99 -5.42 0.56
N LEU A 16 -7.77 -4.66 1.60
CA LEU A 16 -7.03 -5.07 2.80
C LEU A 16 -7.93 -5.67 3.89
N GLY A 17 -9.24 -5.79 3.65
CA GLY A 17 -10.18 -6.42 4.58
C GLY A 17 -9.95 -7.93 4.74
N GLY A 18 -10.55 -8.52 5.78
CA GLY A 18 -10.60 -9.96 6.02
C GLY A 18 -9.41 -10.57 6.75
N TYR A 19 -8.37 -9.81 7.09
CA TYR A 19 -7.31 -10.29 7.97
C TYR A 19 -7.80 -10.37 9.41
N GLN A 20 -7.39 -11.44 10.10
CA GLN A 20 -7.72 -11.64 11.50
C GLN A 20 -6.86 -10.73 12.38
N THR A 21 -7.46 -10.24 13.47
CA THR A 21 -6.81 -9.43 14.49
C THR A 21 -7.25 -9.94 15.87
N PRO A 22 -6.55 -9.59 16.96
CA PRO A 22 -6.99 -9.93 18.32
C PRO A 22 -8.40 -9.44 18.66
N ASP A 23 -8.83 -8.32 18.07
CA ASP A 23 -10.10 -7.65 18.39
C ASP A 23 -11.23 -7.93 17.39
N GLY A 24 -10.95 -8.71 16.35
CA GLY A 24 -11.92 -9.02 15.29
C GLY A 24 -11.28 -9.24 13.94
N THR A 25 -11.89 -8.71 12.90
CA THR A 25 -11.42 -8.86 11.51
C THR A 25 -11.30 -7.50 10.86
N VAL A 26 -10.26 -7.27 10.07
CA VAL A 26 -10.16 -6.04 9.25
C VAL A 26 -11.38 -5.94 8.34
N ALA A 27 -12.11 -4.84 8.43
CA ALA A 27 -13.37 -4.65 7.71
C ALA A 27 -13.15 -4.63 6.19
N TRP A 28 -13.95 -5.40 5.48
CA TRP A 28 -13.96 -5.42 4.03
C TRP A 28 -14.49 -4.12 3.44
N ARG A 29 -14.00 -3.77 2.25
CA ARG A 29 -14.43 -2.61 1.46
C ARG A 29 -14.26 -1.27 2.18
N ARG A 30 -13.29 -1.20 3.09
CA ARG A 30 -12.94 0.07 3.77
C ARG A 30 -11.63 0.63 3.27
N VAL A 31 -10.61 -0.21 3.08
CA VAL A 31 -9.29 0.23 2.68
C VAL A 31 -8.72 -0.66 1.59
N PHE A 32 -8.25 -0.02 0.54
CA PHE A 32 -7.68 -0.67 -0.64
C PHE A 32 -6.25 -0.22 -0.85
N ARG A 33 -5.48 -1.05 -1.52
CA ARG A 33 -4.16 -0.70 -2.05
C ARG A 33 -4.09 -0.99 -3.53
N ALA A 34 -3.28 -0.21 -4.27
CA ALA A 34 -3.19 -0.35 -5.72
C ALA A 34 -1.81 0.03 -6.25
N ASP A 35 -1.54 -0.31 -7.51
CA ASP A 35 -0.60 0.37 -8.39
C ASP A 35 -1.22 1.68 -8.92
N ARG A 36 -0.55 2.35 -9.87
CA ARG A 36 -0.99 3.64 -10.39
C ARG A 36 -2.41 3.56 -10.98
N LEU A 37 -3.22 4.58 -10.69
CA LEU A 37 -4.62 4.68 -11.10
C LEU A 37 -4.82 5.60 -12.32
N THR A 38 -3.75 5.92 -13.06
CA THR A 38 -3.80 6.90 -14.16
C THR A 38 -4.30 6.32 -15.47
N GLU A 39 -4.25 4.99 -15.62
CA GLU A 39 -4.64 4.27 -16.85
C GLU A 39 -6.01 3.60 -16.74
N LEU A 40 -6.79 3.90 -15.69
CA LEU A 40 -8.15 3.37 -15.51
C LEU A 40 -9.04 3.70 -16.71
N THR A 41 -9.77 2.70 -17.18
CA THR A 41 -10.81 2.84 -18.21
C THR A 41 -12.09 3.43 -17.59
N GLU A 42 -13.09 3.74 -18.40
CA GLU A 42 -14.41 4.17 -17.91
C GLU A 42 -15.09 3.03 -17.14
N ASP A 43 -15.03 1.80 -17.65
CA ASP A 43 -15.57 0.62 -16.98
C ASP A 43 -14.90 0.37 -15.62
N ASP A 44 -13.58 0.62 -15.51
CA ASP A 44 -12.87 0.52 -14.23
C ASP A 44 -13.38 1.59 -13.24
N VAL A 45 -13.59 2.81 -13.69
CA VAL A 45 -14.11 3.89 -12.86
C VAL A 45 -15.52 3.58 -12.37
N ASP A 46 -16.39 3.03 -13.23
CA ASP A 46 -17.73 2.60 -12.85
C ASP A 46 -17.70 1.44 -11.84
N ALA A 47 -16.80 0.48 -12.03
CA ALA A 47 -16.59 -0.61 -11.07
C ALA A 47 -16.10 -0.09 -9.70
N LEU A 48 -15.24 0.93 -9.68
CA LEU A 48 -14.77 1.58 -8.46
C LEU A 48 -15.83 2.49 -7.83
N ALA A 49 -16.71 3.11 -8.62
CA ALA A 49 -17.86 3.87 -8.10
C ALA A 49 -18.78 2.99 -7.24
N ALA A 50 -18.96 1.72 -7.63
CA ALA A 50 -19.72 0.74 -6.84
C ALA A 50 -19.11 0.44 -5.46
N LEU A 51 -17.83 0.77 -5.23
CA LEU A 51 -17.17 0.70 -3.92
C LEU A 51 -17.41 1.95 -3.08
N SER A 52 -18.05 2.98 -3.64
CA SER A 52 -18.28 4.27 -2.99
C SER A 52 -16.98 4.89 -2.44
N LEU A 53 -15.86 4.77 -3.19
CA LEU A 53 -14.58 5.35 -2.81
C LEU A 53 -14.74 6.86 -2.57
N LYS A 54 -14.19 7.34 -1.45
CA LYS A 54 -14.19 8.77 -1.09
C LYS A 54 -12.83 9.40 -1.32
N THR A 55 -11.76 8.65 -1.04
CA THR A 55 -10.41 9.21 -0.93
C THR A 55 -9.39 8.36 -1.69
N VAL A 56 -8.52 9.03 -2.42
CA VAL A 56 -7.28 8.47 -2.98
C VAL A 56 -6.10 9.11 -2.29
N ILE A 57 -5.15 8.31 -1.82
CA ILE A 57 -3.86 8.76 -1.29
C ILE A 57 -2.77 8.37 -2.29
N ASP A 58 -2.24 9.34 -3.01
CA ASP A 58 -1.16 9.16 -3.98
C ASP A 58 0.21 9.31 -3.29
N LEU A 59 0.95 8.21 -3.21
CA LEU A 59 2.27 8.15 -2.57
C LEU A 59 3.42 8.41 -3.55
N ARG A 60 3.11 8.77 -4.80
CA ARG A 60 4.10 9.05 -5.83
C ARG A 60 4.77 10.40 -5.63
N THR A 61 5.95 10.53 -6.23
CA THR A 61 6.64 11.83 -6.26
C THR A 61 5.91 12.83 -7.17
N PRO A 62 6.07 14.15 -6.96
CA PRO A 62 5.52 15.17 -7.86
C PRO A 62 5.91 14.95 -9.34
N ILE A 63 7.14 14.48 -9.59
CA ILE A 63 7.63 14.19 -10.96
C ILE A 63 6.85 13.01 -11.58
N GLU A 64 6.60 11.94 -10.82
CA GLU A 64 5.80 10.79 -11.30
C GLU A 64 4.37 11.24 -11.61
N THR A 65 3.77 12.04 -10.73
CA THR A 65 2.39 12.54 -10.90
C THR A 65 2.28 13.51 -12.07
N MET A 66 3.26 14.42 -12.24
CA MET A 66 3.28 15.37 -13.36
C MET A 66 3.39 14.65 -14.72
N ARG A 67 4.18 13.56 -14.80
CA ARG A 67 4.38 12.80 -16.05
C ARG A 67 3.18 11.96 -16.46
N SER A 68 2.40 11.45 -15.51
CA SER A 68 1.30 10.52 -15.79
C SER A 68 -0.09 11.11 -15.56
N GLY A 69 -0.17 12.31 -14.97
CA GLY A 69 -1.41 12.98 -14.65
C GLY A 69 -2.16 12.38 -13.45
N PRO A 70 -3.30 13.00 -13.07
CA PRO A 70 -4.10 12.57 -11.91
C PRO A 70 -5.01 11.37 -12.19
N GLY A 71 -5.20 11.02 -13.48
CA GLY A 71 -6.12 9.95 -13.87
C GLY A 71 -7.61 10.36 -13.82
N ARG A 72 -8.48 9.46 -14.32
CA ARG A 72 -9.94 9.71 -14.44
C ARG A 72 -10.64 9.76 -13.09
N LEU A 73 -10.21 8.92 -12.15
CA LEU A 73 -10.82 8.79 -10.82
C LEU A 73 -10.73 10.09 -10.00
N ALA A 74 -9.72 10.93 -10.23
CA ALA A 74 -9.54 12.21 -9.55
C ALA A 74 -10.68 13.22 -9.74
N ARG A 75 -11.57 12.98 -10.70
CA ARG A 75 -12.76 13.81 -10.92
C ARG A 75 -13.94 13.45 -10.01
N GLN A 76 -13.90 12.29 -9.37
CA GLN A 76 -15.01 11.71 -8.59
C GLN A 76 -14.72 11.59 -7.10
N VAL A 77 -13.44 11.66 -6.71
CA VAL A 77 -12.98 11.45 -5.34
C VAL A 77 -11.98 12.51 -4.92
N THR A 78 -11.81 12.70 -3.62
CA THR A 78 -10.75 13.57 -3.09
C THR A 78 -9.39 12.90 -3.21
N VAL A 79 -8.41 13.58 -3.82
CA VAL A 79 -7.04 13.07 -3.99
C VAL A 79 -6.09 13.85 -3.07
N HIS A 80 -5.38 13.13 -2.22
CA HIS A 80 -4.29 13.64 -1.38
C HIS A 80 -2.95 13.10 -1.85
N SER A 81 -1.97 13.98 -2.05
CA SER A 81 -0.62 13.60 -2.50
C SER A 81 0.36 13.66 -1.33
N HIS A 82 0.93 12.52 -0.96
CA HIS A 82 1.92 12.37 0.10
C HIS A 82 3.09 11.51 -0.39
N SER A 83 4.09 12.15 -0.98
CA SER A 83 5.27 11.42 -1.47
C SER A 83 6.08 10.85 -0.31
N LEU A 84 6.26 9.52 -0.30
CA LEU A 84 7.13 8.85 0.66
C LEU A 84 8.62 8.89 0.27
N LEU A 85 8.93 9.37 -0.94
CA LEU A 85 10.31 9.48 -1.41
C LEU A 85 10.77 10.93 -1.35
N THR A 86 11.96 11.14 -0.78
CA THR A 86 12.73 12.38 -0.91
C THR A 86 13.69 12.27 -2.09
N ALA A 87 14.26 13.36 -2.55
CA ALA A 87 15.27 13.36 -3.61
C ALA A 87 16.48 12.45 -3.28
N SER A 88 16.83 12.32 -2.00
CA SER A 88 17.92 11.46 -1.52
C SER A 88 17.56 9.96 -1.52
N THR A 89 16.28 9.61 -1.42
CA THR A 89 15.82 8.20 -1.40
C THR A 89 15.72 7.61 -2.81
N VAL A 90 15.46 8.45 -3.80
CA VAL A 90 15.39 8.02 -5.21
C VAL A 90 16.75 7.49 -5.72
N LEU A 91 17.85 7.92 -5.13
CA LEU A 91 19.21 7.60 -5.58
C LEU A 91 19.79 6.29 -4.98
N ARG A 92 19.05 5.53 -4.16
CA ARG A 92 19.53 4.27 -3.58
C ARG A 92 18.81 3.07 -4.19
N PRO A 93 19.48 2.26 -5.01
CA PRO A 93 18.90 1.08 -5.64
C PRO A 93 18.68 -0.09 -4.67
N ALA A 94 19.22 -0.05 -3.45
CA ALA A 94 18.95 -1.03 -2.42
C ALA A 94 17.63 -0.70 -1.74
N LEU A 95 16.67 -1.65 -1.82
CA LEU A 95 15.35 -1.55 -1.16
C LEU A 95 15.49 -1.77 0.36
N ASP A 96 16.13 -0.82 1.03
CA ASP A 96 16.17 -0.78 2.49
C ASP A 96 14.95 0.00 3.01
N TYR A 97 13.87 -0.71 3.28
CA TYR A 97 12.64 -0.12 3.81
C TYR A 97 12.83 0.44 5.22
N GLY A 98 13.76 -0.12 6.01
CA GLY A 98 14.12 0.42 7.32
C GLY A 98 14.69 1.82 7.21
N ALA A 99 15.62 2.06 6.27
CA ALA A 99 16.14 3.39 5.99
C ALA A 99 15.07 4.34 5.39
N TRP A 100 14.12 3.80 4.64
CA TRP A 100 13.04 4.62 4.06
C TRP A 100 12.09 5.14 5.12
N ILE A 101 11.65 4.31 6.06
CA ILE A 101 10.73 4.75 7.13
C ILE A 101 11.36 5.82 8.02
N GLU A 102 12.66 5.75 8.29
CA GLU A 102 13.36 6.79 9.07
C GLU A 102 13.34 8.18 8.39
N GLN A 103 13.33 8.21 7.07
CA GLN A 103 13.31 9.46 6.29
C GLN A 103 11.88 9.94 5.95
N ALA A 104 10.92 9.02 5.90
CA ALA A 104 9.56 9.28 5.46
C ALA A 104 8.56 9.51 6.62
N GLY A 105 9.04 9.74 7.85
CA GLY A 105 8.17 9.86 9.03
C GLY A 105 7.05 10.87 8.86
N ALA A 106 7.36 12.11 8.44
CA ALA A 106 6.36 13.15 8.27
C ALA A 106 5.28 12.82 7.20
N PRO A 107 5.61 12.40 5.97
CA PRO A 107 4.58 12.00 5.01
C PRO A 107 3.80 10.74 5.43
N ILE A 108 4.41 9.79 6.15
CA ILE A 108 3.69 8.65 6.74
C ILE A 108 2.70 9.15 7.79
N ALA A 109 3.12 10.03 8.72
CA ALA A 109 2.24 10.62 9.73
C ALA A 109 1.05 11.35 9.08
N ALA A 110 1.28 12.10 7.99
CA ALA A 110 0.21 12.76 7.25
C ALA A 110 -0.81 11.77 6.65
N VAL A 111 -0.36 10.63 6.11
CA VAL A 111 -1.25 9.57 5.62
C VAL A 111 -2.12 9.00 6.75
N PHE A 112 -1.56 8.72 7.92
CA PHE A 112 -2.31 8.24 9.07
C PHE A 112 -3.21 9.33 9.67
N GLY A 113 -2.79 10.60 9.63
CA GLY A 113 -3.61 11.75 10.00
C GLY A 113 -4.87 11.86 9.15
N LEU A 114 -4.79 11.62 7.83
CA LEU A 114 -5.98 11.53 6.97
C LEU A 114 -6.91 10.38 7.39
N MET A 115 -6.34 9.21 7.73
CA MET A 115 -7.13 8.05 8.16
C MET A 115 -7.85 8.28 9.49
N SER A 116 -7.36 9.18 10.35
CA SER A 116 -7.95 9.55 11.64
C SER A 116 -8.72 10.89 11.62
N ALA A 117 -8.79 11.58 10.50
CA ALA A 117 -9.45 12.89 10.37
C ALA A 117 -10.89 12.86 10.89
N ALA A 118 -11.43 14.01 11.34
CA ALA A 118 -12.79 14.11 11.88
C ALA A 118 -13.84 13.62 10.89
N GLU A 119 -13.71 13.97 9.62
CA GLU A 119 -14.51 13.41 8.54
C GLU A 119 -13.98 12.01 8.17
N ASP A 120 -14.87 11.02 8.10
CA ASP A 120 -14.50 9.64 7.74
C ASP A 120 -14.05 9.53 6.28
N PRO A 121 -12.73 9.31 5.98
CA PRO A 121 -12.21 9.27 4.62
C PRO A 121 -12.49 7.95 3.91
N PHE A 122 -13.04 6.95 4.60
CA PHE A 122 -13.26 5.62 4.04
C PHE A 122 -14.59 5.49 3.30
N PRO A 123 -14.67 4.65 2.27
CA PRO A 123 -13.61 3.80 1.71
C PRO A 123 -12.50 4.61 1.03
N LEU A 124 -11.25 4.21 1.26
CA LEU A 124 -10.10 4.84 0.63
C LEU A 124 -9.17 3.83 -0.08
N VAL A 125 -8.42 4.32 -1.06
CA VAL A 125 -7.32 3.59 -1.67
C VAL A 125 -6.02 4.40 -1.56
N PHE A 126 -4.93 3.75 -1.19
CA PHE A 126 -3.59 4.32 -1.30
C PHE A 126 -2.77 3.57 -2.33
N HIS A 127 -1.98 4.31 -3.12
CA HIS A 127 -1.23 3.74 -4.23
C HIS A 127 0.11 4.44 -4.46
N CYS A 128 0.98 3.75 -5.19
CA CYS A 128 2.16 4.36 -5.80
C CYS A 128 2.25 3.97 -7.28
N THR A 129 3.44 3.79 -7.86
CA THR A 129 3.58 3.40 -9.26
C THR A 129 3.34 1.91 -9.49
N ALA A 130 3.97 1.04 -8.71
CA ALA A 130 3.81 -0.43 -8.80
C ALA A 130 2.88 -1.01 -7.72
N GLY A 131 2.42 -0.19 -6.77
CA GLY A 131 1.65 -0.68 -5.62
C GLY A 131 2.46 -1.62 -4.71
N LYS A 132 3.78 -1.61 -4.77
CA LYS A 132 4.68 -2.54 -4.10
C LYS A 132 5.36 -1.91 -2.89
N ASP A 133 6.35 -1.03 -3.12
CA ASP A 133 7.27 -0.57 -2.08
C ASP A 133 6.63 0.45 -1.12
N ARG A 134 6.36 1.66 -1.59
CA ARG A 134 5.71 2.73 -0.78
C ARG A 134 4.35 2.29 -0.26
N THR A 135 3.56 1.70 -1.12
CA THR A 135 2.25 1.11 -0.80
C THR A 135 2.40 -0.05 0.17
N GLY A 136 3.44 -0.88 0.04
CA GLY A 136 3.75 -1.97 0.95
C GLY A 136 4.10 -1.50 2.36
N ILE A 137 4.87 -0.42 2.49
CA ILE A 137 5.20 0.19 3.78
C ILE A 137 3.94 0.69 4.50
N ILE A 138 3.09 1.46 3.81
CA ILE A 138 1.83 1.95 4.40
C ILE A 138 0.91 0.79 4.78
N ALA A 139 0.80 -0.25 3.93
CA ALA A 139 0.00 -1.42 4.25
C ALA A 139 0.52 -2.18 5.47
N ALA A 140 1.85 -2.36 5.58
CA ALA A 140 2.47 -3.06 6.71
C ALA A 140 2.24 -2.30 8.03
N LEU A 141 2.43 -0.98 8.03
CA LEU A 141 2.19 -0.15 9.20
C LEU A 141 0.72 -0.16 9.61
N LEU A 142 -0.20 -0.07 8.63
CA LEU A 142 -1.64 -0.11 8.90
C LEU A 142 -2.08 -1.46 9.45
N LEU A 143 -1.72 -2.56 8.78
CA LEU A 143 -2.08 -3.91 9.22
C LEU A 143 -1.43 -4.24 10.58
N GLY A 144 -0.19 -3.79 10.83
CA GLY A 144 0.47 -3.92 12.12
C GLY A 144 -0.23 -3.12 13.23
N LEU A 145 -0.68 -1.89 12.94
CA LEU A 145 -1.52 -1.09 13.86
C LEU A 145 -2.83 -1.82 14.22
N LEU A 146 -3.44 -2.50 13.25
CA LEU A 146 -4.68 -3.26 13.45
C LEU A 146 -4.44 -4.59 14.20
N GLY A 147 -3.19 -5.02 14.38
CA GLY A 147 -2.82 -6.26 15.07
C GLY A 147 -2.86 -7.51 14.17
N VAL A 148 -2.75 -7.33 12.86
CA VAL A 148 -2.63 -8.45 11.92
C VAL A 148 -1.28 -9.15 12.10
N ALA A 149 -1.27 -10.48 12.03
CA ALA A 149 -0.07 -11.28 12.20
C ALA A 149 1.01 -10.96 11.14
N ALA A 150 2.29 -10.99 11.54
CA ALA A 150 3.41 -10.63 10.67
C ALA A 150 3.43 -11.44 9.36
N GLU A 151 3.15 -12.75 9.42
CA GLU A 151 3.13 -13.61 8.24
C GLU A 151 1.98 -13.26 7.26
N ASP A 152 0.83 -12.79 7.76
CA ASP A 152 -0.26 -12.30 6.91
C ASP A 152 0.12 -10.97 6.22
N ILE A 153 0.85 -10.09 6.91
CA ILE A 153 1.40 -8.85 6.33
C ILE A 153 2.40 -9.19 5.22
N VAL A 154 3.30 -10.15 5.48
CA VAL A 154 4.27 -10.65 4.49
C VAL A 154 3.56 -11.27 3.30
N ALA A 155 2.53 -12.08 3.54
CA ALA A 155 1.73 -12.71 2.49
C ALA A 155 0.99 -11.68 1.63
N ASP A 156 0.36 -10.66 2.25
CA ASP A 156 -0.25 -9.56 1.48
C ASP A 156 0.76 -8.85 0.58
N TYR A 157 1.95 -8.52 1.11
CA TYR A 157 2.99 -7.89 0.31
C TYR A 157 3.38 -8.74 -0.90
N ALA A 158 3.56 -10.05 -0.70
CA ALA A 158 3.96 -11.00 -1.74
C ALA A 158 2.90 -11.16 -2.86
N LEU A 159 1.60 -10.92 -2.57
CA LEU A 159 0.53 -10.92 -3.58
C LEU A 159 0.80 -9.95 -4.74
N THR A 160 1.60 -8.89 -4.53
CA THR A 160 2.01 -8.00 -5.61
C THR A 160 2.73 -8.76 -6.73
N GLY A 161 3.54 -9.76 -6.42
CA GLY A 161 4.18 -10.64 -7.41
C GLY A 161 3.21 -11.51 -8.19
N GLN A 162 1.97 -11.68 -7.70
CA GLN A 162 0.92 -12.42 -8.40
C GLN A 162 0.06 -11.51 -9.28
N TYR A 163 -0.20 -10.28 -8.87
CA TYR A 163 -1.12 -9.39 -9.55
C TYR A 163 -0.43 -8.40 -10.50
N PHE A 164 0.78 -7.95 -10.18
CA PHE A 164 1.48 -6.97 -11.00
C PHE A 164 2.17 -7.64 -12.20
N THR A 165 1.57 -7.51 -13.38
CA THR A 165 1.97 -8.21 -14.62
C THR A 165 3.43 -7.98 -15.05
N PRO A 166 4.07 -6.79 -14.88
CA PRO A 166 5.48 -6.65 -15.21
C PRO A 166 6.40 -7.62 -14.46
N ALA A 167 5.97 -8.11 -13.28
CA ALA A 167 6.71 -9.13 -12.52
C ALA A 167 6.53 -10.55 -13.09
N ARG A 168 5.42 -10.80 -13.80
CA ARG A 168 4.98 -12.13 -14.29
C ARG A 168 5.01 -12.28 -15.79
N SER A 169 4.97 -11.17 -16.52
CA SER A 169 4.77 -11.22 -17.97
C SER A 169 5.97 -11.83 -18.69
N PRO A 170 5.73 -12.84 -19.53
CA PRO A 170 6.67 -13.20 -20.59
C PRO A 170 6.73 -12.12 -21.67
N ASP A 171 5.90 -11.06 -21.58
CA ASP A 171 5.90 -9.94 -22.51
C ASP A 171 7.20 -9.15 -22.36
N ALA A 172 8.17 -9.54 -23.19
CA ALA A 172 9.50 -8.93 -23.25
C ALA A 172 9.40 -7.41 -23.49
N GLU A 173 8.34 -6.94 -24.16
CA GLU A 173 8.18 -5.53 -24.46
C GLU A 173 7.75 -4.71 -23.23
N LYS A 174 6.83 -5.20 -22.41
CA LYS A 174 6.45 -4.55 -21.14
C LYS A 174 7.65 -4.46 -20.21
N LEU A 175 8.44 -5.54 -20.15
CA LEU A 175 9.65 -5.60 -19.34
C LEU A 175 10.73 -4.65 -19.85
N ARG A 176 10.92 -4.57 -21.17
CA ARG A 176 11.84 -3.64 -21.82
C ARG A 176 11.44 -2.19 -21.54
N ARG A 177 10.17 -1.82 -21.74
CA ARG A 177 9.65 -0.47 -21.44
C ARG A 177 9.84 -0.11 -19.96
N TRP A 178 9.67 -1.07 -19.06
CA TRP A 178 9.90 -0.84 -17.64
C TRP A 178 11.40 -0.65 -17.36
N HIS A 179 12.27 -1.46 -17.94
CA HIS A 179 13.72 -1.33 -17.83
C HIS A 179 14.21 0.02 -18.39
N GLU A 180 13.77 0.41 -19.59
CA GLU A 180 14.06 1.72 -20.19
C GLU A 180 13.61 2.89 -19.28
N ARG A 181 12.45 2.76 -18.66
CA ARG A 181 11.97 3.74 -17.67
C ARG A 181 12.88 3.79 -16.44
N MET A 182 13.31 2.66 -15.93
CA MET A 182 14.23 2.60 -14.78
C MET A 182 15.60 3.16 -15.12
N GLN A 183 16.10 2.96 -16.34
CA GLN A 183 17.37 3.55 -16.81
C GLN A 183 17.36 5.08 -16.82
N GLN A 184 16.19 5.73 -16.93
CA GLN A 184 16.10 7.20 -16.81
C GLN A 184 16.46 7.71 -15.41
N PHE A 185 16.34 6.86 -14.39
CA PHE A 185 16.66 7.18 -13.01
C PHE A 185 17.96 6.52 -12.53
N PHE A 186 18.28 5.36 -13.12
CA PHE A 186 19.44 4.52 -12.79
C PHE A 186 20.10 4.06 -14.08
N PRO A 187 20.97 4.89 -14.71
CA PRO A 187 21.54 4.62 -16.03
C PRO A 187 22.25 3.25 -16.15
N ASP A 188 22.89 2.81 -15.07
CA ASP A 188 23.67 1.56 -15.03
C ASP A 188 22.85 0.32 -14.60
N ILE A 189 21.52 0.46 -14.44
CA ILE A 189 20.70 -0.66 -14.01
C ILE A 189 20.63 -1.74 -15.10
N THR A 190 21.04 -2.95 -14.77
CA THR A 190 20.89 -4.08 -15.68
C THR A 190 19.45 -4.61 -15.69
N GLU A 191 19.04 -5.22 -16.81
CA GLU A 191 17.71 -5.84 -16.91
C GLU A 191 17.45 -6.87 -15.79
N ARG A 192 18.47 -7.63 -15.40
CA ARG A 192 18.39 -8.59 -14.30
C ARG A 192 18.06 -7.91 -12.95
N VAL A 193 18.74 -6.80 -12.64
CA VAL A 193 18.49 -6.02 -11.43
C VAL A 193 17.11 -5.37 -11.51
N ALA A 194 16.78 -4.80 -12.65
CA ALA A 194 15.47 -4.22 -12.90
C ALA A 194 14.34 -5.24 -12.68
N LYS A 195 14.48 -6.46 -13.20
CA LYS A 195 13.53 -7.57 -12.95
C LYS A 195 13.42 -7.93 -11.45
N SER A 196 14.55 -7.95 -10.73
CA SER A 196 14.53 -8.27 -9.29
C SER A 196 13.78 -7.21 -8.48
N LEU A 197 13.88 -5.94 -8.87
CA LEU A 197 13.15 -4.86 -8.22
C LEU A 197 11.62 -4.95 -8.38
N LEU A 198 11.13 -5.67 -9.39
CA LEU A 198 9.70 -5.92 -9.57
C LEU A 198 9.15 -6.99 -8.64
N ARG A 199 10.01 -7.90 -8.18
CA ARG A 199 9.58 -8.99 -7.31
C ARG A 199 9.24 -8.47 -5.92
N ALA A 200 8.07 -8.86 -5.41
CA ALA A 200 7.68 -8.63 -4.02
C ALA A 200 8.18 -9.79 -3.16
N GLU A 201 9.50 -9.81 -2.90
CA GLU A 201 10.13 -10.89 -2.14
C GLU A 201 9.68 -10.84 -0.67
N PRO A 202 9.13 -11.93 -0.10
CA PRO A 202 8.71 -11.97 1.30
C PRO A 202 9.80 -11.54 2.29
N ALA A 203 11.06 -11.84 1.98
CA ALA A 203 12.20 -11.47 2.81
C ALA A 203 12.35 -9.95 2.99
N THR A 204 11.99 -9.15 1.97
CA THR A 204 12.04 -7.68 2.05
C THR A 204 11.05 -7.15 3.11
N MET A 205 9.83 -7.71 3.14
CA MET A 205 8.84 -7.30 4.13
C MET A 205 9.19 -7.81 5.53
N ARG A 206 9.71 -9.05 5.65
CA ARG A 206 10.20 -9.55 6.95
C ARG A 206 11.32 -8.67 7.52
N ALA A 207 12.24 -8.20 6.68
CA ALA A 207 13.30 -7.28 7.12
C ALA A 207 12.73 -5.96 7.64
N LEU A 208 11.71 -5.39 7.00
CA LEU A 208 11.02 -4.19 7.51
C LEU A 208 10.38 -4.45 8.86
N LEU A 209 9.62 -5.56 9.00
CA LEU A 209 8.94 -5.89 10.26
C LEU A 209 9.94 -6.12 11.40
N ALA A 210 11.08 -6.79 11.12
CA ALA A 210 12.16 -6.94 12.10
C ALA A 210 12.73 -5.59 12.55
N VAL A 211 13.00 -4.67 11.61
CA VAL A 211 13.47 -3.30 11.95
C VAL A 211 12.45 -2.56 12.80
N LEU A 212 11.15 -2.68 12.48
CA LEU A 212 10.08 -2.07 13.27
C LEU A 212 10.07 -2.63 14.70
N ASP A 213 10.16 -3.94 14.85
CA ASP A 213 10.14 -4.60 16.16
C ASP A 213 11.39 -4.25 16.99
N GLU A 214 12.59 -4.36 16.39
CA GLU A 214 13.87 -4.15 17.09
C GLU A 214 14.09 -2.69 17.49
N ARG A 215 13.71 -1.73 16.64
CA ARG A 215 14.03 -0.31 16.87
C ARG A 215 12.89 0.49 17.47
N HIS A 216 11.65 0.04 17.31
CA HIS A 216 10.47 0.84 17.65
C HIS A 216 9.44 0.08 18.50
N GLY A 217 9.64 -1.22 18.77
CA GLY A 217 8.61 -2.03 19.43
C GLY A 217 7.37 -2.26 18.56
N GLY A 218 7.59 -2.41 17.25
CA GLY A 218 6.57 -2.68 16.26
C GLY A 218 5.99 -1.46 15.56
N ALA A 219 4.98 -1.70 14.73
CA ALA A 219 4.31 -0.64 13.97
C ALA A 219 3.71 0.45 14.87
N ILE A 220 3.15 0.08 16.02
CA ILE A 220 2.54 1.02 16.97
C ILE A 220 3.59 1.98 17.53
N GLY A 221 4.72 1.48 17.99
CA GLY A 221 5.78 2.31 18.54
C GLY A 221 6.43 3.21 17.48
N TYR A 222 6.57 2.73 16.22
CA TYR A 222 7.02 3.58 15.13
C TYR A 222 6.02 4.71 14.83
N LEU A 223 4.72 4.40 14.75
CA LEU A 223 3.67 5.39 14.51
C LEU A 223 3.62 6.45 15.63
N ASP A 224 3.80 6.04 16.88
CA ASP A 224 3.91 6.95 18.02
C ASP A 224 5.11 7.89 17.88
N LYS A 225 6.29 7.35 17.56
CA LYS A 225 7.52 8.11 17.32
C LYS A 225 7.35 9.21 16.27
N ILE A 226 6.59 8.96 15.21
CA ILE A 226 6.36 9.93 14.13
C ILE A 226 5.16 10.85 14.36
N GLY A 227 4.53 10.79 15.54
CA GLY A 227 3.46 11.71 15.95
C GLY A 227 2.04 11.27 15.61
N VAL A 228 1.82 9.98 15.28
CA VAL A 228 0.46 9.40 15.21
C VAL A 228 0.09 8.95 16.62
N ASP A 229 -0.59 9.81 17.35
CA ASP A 229 -0.90 9.62 18.78
C ASP A 229 -1.90 8.49 19.06
N ALA A 230 -2.13 8.19 20.32
CA ALA A 230 -3.02 7.11 20.75
C ALA A 230 -4.47 7.33 20.32
N GLU A 231 -4.93 8.59 20.28
CA GLU A 231 -6.31 8.94 19.87
C GLU A 231 -6.48 8.67 18.37
N ALA A 232 -5.56 9.15 17.52
CA ALA A 232 -5.58 8.89 16.09
C ALA A 232 -5.56 7.38 15.79
N ARG A 233 -4.69 6.62 16.48
CA ARG A 233 -4.62 5.16 16.34
C ARG A 233 -5.94 4.48 16.76
N ALA A 234 -6.56 4.92 17.84
CA ALA A 234 -7.86 4.38 18.29
C ALA A 234 -8.97 4.66 17.27
N VAL A 235 -9.03 5.86 16.71
CA VAL A 235 -9.99 6.22 15.64
C VAL A 235 -9.83 5.30 14.44
N ILE A 236 -8.59 5.09 13.95
CA ILE A 236 -8.31 4.21 12.80
C ILE A 236 -8.77 2.78 13.10
N ARG A 237 -8.41 2.24 14.27
CA ARG A 237 -8.83 0.89 14.69
C ARG A 237 -10.34 0.77 14.75
N GLY A 238 -11.03 1.74 15.34
CA GLY A 238 -12.51 1.76 15.44
C GLY A 238 -13.20 1.80 14.06
N ARG A 239 -12.58 2.43 13.06
CA ARG A 239 -13.10 2.50 11.67
C ARG A 239 -12.86 1.24 10.85
N LEU A 240 -11.81 0.49 11.17
CA LEU A 240 -11.31 -0.59 10.32
C LEU A 240 -11.41 -1.99 10.93
N ILE A 241 -11.72 -2.13 12.22
CA ILE A 241 -11.94 -3.45 12.83
C ILE A 241 -13.45 -3.67 12.95
N ALA A 242 -13.95 -4.67 12.24
CA ALA A 242 -15.28 -5.23 12.47
C ALA A 242 -15.22 -6.16 13.68
N GLY A 243 -16.13 -5.96 14.65
CA GLY A 243 -16.19 -6.76 15.88
C GLY A 243 -16.24 -8.27 15.61
N ARG A 244 -15.85 -9.07 16.57
CA ARG A 244 -15.97 -10.54 16.49
C ARG A 244 -17.45 -10.88 16.27
N HIS A 245 -17.75 -11.63 15.21
CA HIS A 245 -19.05 -12.26 15.07
C HIS A 245 -19.20 -13.25 16.25
N PRO A 246 -20.29 -13.18 17.04
CA PRO A 246 -20.46 -14.04 18.23
C PRO A 246 -20.54 -15.55 17.93
N ASP A 247 -20.58 -15.96 16.66
CA ASP A 247 -20.89 -17.34 16.25
C ASP A 247 -19.67 -18.23 15.92
N ALA A 248 -18.44 -17.87 16.34
CA ALA A 248 -17.26 -18.70 16.06
C ALA A 248 -16.89 -19.69 17.18
N THR A 249 -17.72 -19.83 18.21
CA THR A 249 -17.51 -20.79 19.31
C THR A 249 -18.76 -21.61 19.59
N THR A 250 -19.04 -22.63 18.76
CA THR A 250 -19.68 -23.88 19.19
C THR A 250 -19.65 -24.87 18.03
N GLY A 251 -18.67 -25.76 18.07
CA GLY A 251 -18.53 -26.86 17.12
C GLY A 251 -17.42 -27.81 17.54
N SER A 252 -17.45 -28.22 18.81
CA SER A 252 -16.74 -29.42 19.27
C SER A 252 -17.60 -30.07 20.32
N GLY A 253 -18.42 -30.99 19.84
CA GLY A 253 -19.10 -32.02 20.58
C GLY A 253 -18.81 -33.33 19.90
#